data_222f884d2f26443f5c22cb4d52520d6f
#
_entry.id   222f884d2f26443f5c22cb4d52520d6f
#
_cell.length_a   1.000
_cell.length_b   1.000
_cell.length_c   1.000
_cell.angle_alpha   90.00
_cell.angle_beta   90.00
_cell.angle_gamma   90.00
#
_symmetry.space_group_name_H-M   'P 1'
#
loop_
_entity.id
_entity.type
_entity.pdbx_description
1 polymer ?
#
loop_
_entity_poly.entity_id
_entity_poly.type
_entity_poly.pdbx_seq_one_letter_code
_entity_poly.pdbx_strand_id
1 'polypeptide(L)'
;KRELSLIIRCDNDAEEEKLLDLIGEIVTLDGRLPQGASTSPVISNLVMARIDQRITKYCQVFNVQYTRYADDLLFSSNTFDFENKKWFLKKIKYILKSQELSLNYSKIRYGHKEIILNGYVISNNEIRLSRNRLFDIRQIVKFTKENVPLIRSIGLDEFLSKANKLPLKHRNLKEYPFKSIFQFSQYLCGYRAYLISMVDTNCLQTSFQKELQRLIRKIEAQILLLEQALPIRNSN
;
A
#
# COMPACT_ATOMS: atom_id res chain seq x y z
N LYS A 1 11.57 5.12 -24.26
CA LYS A 1 12.36 6.08 -25.04
C LYS A 1 11.64 7.41 -25.25
N ARG A 2 10.51 7.45 -25.93
CA ARG A 2 9.77 8.69 -26.31
C ARG A 2 9.52 9.64 -25.13
N GLU A 3 9.19 9.15 -23.94
CA GLU A 3 8.94 10.01 -22.78
C GLU A 3 10.26 10.47 -22.12
N LEU A 4 11.32 9.69 -22.23
CA LEU A 4 12.65 10.07 -21.73
C LEU A 4 13.32 11.11 -22.65
N SER A 5 13.14 11.03 -23.97
CA SER A 5 13.70 12.01 -24.93
C SER A 5 13.15 13.43 -24.77
N LEU A 6 12.06 13.60 -24.00
CA LEU A 6 11.55 14.93 -23.67
C LEU A 6 12.29 15.62 -22.53
N ILE A 7 13.02 14.83 -21.73
CA ILE A 7 13.72 15.28 -20.53
C ILE A 7 15.22 15.28 -20.77
N ILE A 8 15.69 14.28 -21.49
CA ILE A 8 17.11 14.12 -21.82
C ILE A 8 17.30 14.66 -23.21
N ARG A 9 18.12 15.70 -23.34
CA ARG A 9 18.53 16.27 -24.61
C ARG A 9 20.05 16.33 -24.65
N CYS A 10 20.62 15.84 -25.78
CA CYS A 10 22.01 15.97 -26.10
C CYS A 10 22.17 16.88 -27.30
N ASP A 11 23.34 17.45 -27.48
CA ASP A 11 23.65 18.31 -28.66
C ASP A 11 23.68 17.50 -29.97
N ASN A 12 23.80 16.17 -29.87
CA ASN A 12 23.85 15.24 -30.99
C ASN A 12 22.77 14.17 -30.86
N ASP A 13 21.89 14.07 -31.84
CA ASP A 13 20.79 13.10 -31.90
C ASP A 13 21.25 11.64 -31.75
N ALA A 14 22.41 11.28 -32.32
CA ALA A 14 22.95 9.92 -32.22
C ALA A 14 23.47 9.59 -30.81
N GLU A 15 23.95 10.56 -30.07
CA GLU A 15 24.34 10.40 -28.65
C GLU A 15 23.09 10.31 -27.75
N GLU A 16 22.08 11.12 -28.04
CA GLU A 16 20.79 11.06 -27.34
C GLU A 16 20.17 9.66 -27.47
N GLU A 17 20.12 9.09 -28.68
CA GLU A 17 19.54 7.77 -28.92
C GLU A 17 20.32 6.67 -28.16
N LYS A 18 21.65 6.69 -28.20
CA LYS A 18 22.49 5.74 -27.44
C LYS A 18 22.28 5.85 -25.93
N LEU A 19 22.17 7.08 -25.42
CA LEU A 19 21.92 7.31 -24.00
C LEU A 19 20.54 6.79 -23.57
N LEU A 20 19.52 7.03 -24.41
CA LEU A 20 18.16 6.53 -24.17
C LEU A 20 18.09 5.01 -24.20
N ASP A 21 18.87 4.35 -25.07
CA ASP A 21 18.98 2.90 -25.12
C ASP A 21 19.63 2.36 -23.85
N LEU A 22 20.75 2.92 -23.46
CA LEU A 22 21.48 2.54 -22.26
C LEU A 22 20.59 2.70 -21.00
N ILE A 23 19.87 3.82 -20.87
CA ILE A 23 18.93 4.02 -19.78
C ILE A 23 17.82 2.95 -19.83
N GLY A 24 17.29 2.66 -21.01
CA GLY A 24 16.29 1.62 -21.20
C GLY A 24 16.78 0.26 -20.70
N GLU A 25 17.99 -0.14 -21.04
CA GLU A 25 18.62 -1.38 -20.58
C GLU A 25 18.81 -1.41 -19.05
N ILE A 26 19.28 -0.31 -18.46
CA ILE A 26 19.54 -0.22 -17.01
C ILE A 26 18.22 -0.30 -16.19
N VAL A 27 17.14 0.32 -16.67
CA VAL A 27 15.89 0.44 -15.90
C VAL A 27 14.87 -0.67 -16.17
N THR A 28 15.12 -1.53 -17.17
CA THR A 28 14.22 -2.64 -17.50
C THR A 28 14.92 -4.00 -17.38
N LEU A 29 14.13 -5.01 -17.07
CA LEU A 29 14.51 -6.42 -17.11
C LEU A 29 13.57 -7.12 -18.10
N ASP A 30 14.12 -7.77 -19.13
CA ASP A 30 13.35 -8.41 -20.20
C ASP A 30 12.28 -7.47 -20.82
N GLY A 31 12.64 -6.20 -21.02
CA GLY A 31 11.74 -5.18 -21.59
C GLY A 31 10.61 -4.72 -20.68
N ARG A 32 10.66 -5.03 -19.37
CA ARG A 32 9.65 -4.66 -18.39
C ARG A 32 10.28 -3.93 -17.22
N LEU A 33 9.50 -3.05 -16.56
CA LEU A 33 9.92 -2.44 -15.30
C LEU A 33 9.87 -3.50 -14.18
N PRO A 34 10.99 -3.82 -13.54
CA PRO A 34 11.01 -4.84 -12.49
C PRO A 34 10.30 -4.34 -11.22
N GLN A 35 9.51 -5.23 -10.60
CA GLN A 35 8.86 -4.93 -9.33
C GLN A 35 9.91 -4.83 -8.21
N GLY A 36 9.85 -3.75 -7.43
CA GLY A 36 10.78 -3.52 -6.33
C GLY A 36 12.07 -2.78 -6.71
N ALA A 37 12.34 -2.51 -7.98
CA ALA A 37 13.45 -1.64 -8.35
C ALA A 37 13.14 -0.17 -7.99
N SER A 38 14.12 0.55 -7.47
CA SER A 38 14.00 1.95 -7.06
C SER A 38 13.65 2.89 -8.23
N THR A 39 14.07 2.55 -9.45
CA THR A 39 13.82 3.31 -10.69
C THR A 39 12.40 3.11 -11.24
N SER A 40 11.77 1.97 -11.00
CA SER A 40 10.47 1.61 -11.60
C SER A 40 9.35 2.62 -11.31
N PRO A 41 9.17 3.15 -10.08
CA PRO A 41 8.15 4.16 -9.81
C PRO A 41 8.39 5.47 -10.58
N VAL A 42 9.64 5.91 -10.70
CA VAL A 42 10.01 7.14 -11.41
C VAL A 42 9.71 7.01 -12.90
N ILE A 43 10.16 5.92 -13.52
CA ILE A 43 9.93 5.66 -14.95
C ILE A 43 8.42 5.50 -15.23
N SER A 44 7.69 4.77 -14.37
CA SER A 44 6.24 4.64 -14.49
C SER A 44 5.54 6.00 -14.44
N ASN A 45 5.94 6.89 -13.55
CA ASN A 45 5.40 8.24 -13.45
C ASN A 45 5.70 9.08 -14.69
N LEU A 46 6.90 8.98 -15.24
CA LEU A 46 7.27 9.67 -16.49
C LEU A 46 6.39 9.22 -17.66
N VAL A 47 6.22 7.91 -17.84
CA VAL A 47 5.37 7.35 -18.89
C VAL A 47 3.92 7.82 -18.74
N MET A 48 3.42 7.89 -17.52
CA MET A 48 2.05 8.30 -17.22
C MET A 48 1.81 9.81 -17.26
N ALA A 49 2.84 10.65 -17.21
CA ALA A 49 2.71 12.10 -17.02
C ALA A 49 1.78 12.76 -18.04
N ARG A 50 1.92 12.43 -19.34
CA ARG A 50 1.04 12.96 -20.40
C ARG A 50 -0.38 12.40 -20.33
N ILE A 51 -0.51 11.15 -19.93
CA ILE A 51 -1.81 10.50 -19.72
C ILE A 51 -2.51 11.17 -18.55
N ASP A 52 -1.82 11.37 -17.44
CA ASP A 52 -2.35 12.03 -16.25
C ASP A 52 -2.85 13.44 -16.57
N GLN A 53 -2.09 14.23 -17.34
CA GLN A 53 -2.53 15.56 -17.79
C GLN A 53 -3.81 15.50 -18.63
N ARG A 54 -3.91 14.55 -19.56
CA ARG A 54 -5.09 14.39 -20.42
C ARG A 54 -6.31 13.93 -19.63
N ILE A 55 -6.12 13.00 -18.70
CA ILE A 55 -7.18 12.52 -17.81
C ILE A 55 -7.64 13.65 -16.89
N THR A 56 -6.70 14.38 -16.28
CA THR A 56 -7.02 15.53 -15.41
C THR A 56 -7.85 16.57 -16.13
N LYS A 57 -7.42 17.02 -17.32
CA LYS A 57 -8.19 17.98 -18.13
C LYS A 57 -9.59 17.47 -18.47
N TYR A 58 -9.71 16.19 -18.79
CA TYR A 58 -11.01 15.58 -19.08
C TYR A 58 -11.90 15.53 -17.84
N CYS A 59 -11.35 15.16 -16.68
CA CYS A 59 -12.07 15.10 -15.41
C CYS A 59 -12.57 16.47 -14.95
N GLN A 60 -11.77 17.53 -15.14
CA GLN A 60 -12.13 18.91 -14.79
C GLN A 60 -13.44 19.37 -15.44
N VAL A 61 -13.71 18.96 -16.71
CA VAL A 61 -14.96 19.29 -17.44
C VAL A 61 -16.21 18.80 -16.69
N PHE A 62 -16.09 17.74 -15.90
CA PHE A 62 -17.22 17.09 -15.21
C PHE A 62 -17.16 17.25 -13.70
N ASN A 63 -16.29 18.12 -13.19
CA ASN A 63 -16.05 18.28 -11.76
C ASN A 63 -15.72 16.94 -11.06
N VAL A 64 -14.88 16.14 -11.72
CA VAL A 64 -14.36 14.88 -11.22
C VAL A 64 -12.91 15.09 -10.77
N GLN A 65 -12.59 14.68 -9.55
CA GLN A 65 -11.23 14.61 -9.05
C GLN A 65 -10.58 13.33 -9.56
N TYR A 66 -9.34 13.46 -10.02
CA TYR A 66 -8.52 12.35 -10.47
C TYR A 66 -7.24 12.26 -9.65
N THR A 67 -6.93 11.06 -9.17
CA THR A 67 -5.65 10.74 -8.54
C THR A 67 -5.16 9.39 -9.03
N ARG A 68 -3.85 9.17 -9.00
CA ARG A 68 -3.23 7.89 -9.38
C ARG A 68 -2.20 7.46 -8.35
N TYR A 69 -2.20 6.18 -8.06
CA TYR A 69 -1.15 5.52 -7.29
C TYR A 69 -0.62 4.33 -8.10
N ALA A 70 0.61 4.45 -8.59
CA ALA A 70 1.21 3.51 -9.53
C ALA A 70 0.31 3.24 -10.76
N ASP A 71 -0.27 2.03 -10.86
CA ASP A 71 -1.19 1.59 -11.91
C ASP A 71 -2.68 1.75 -11.54
N ASP A 72 -2.99 2.11 -10.30
CA ASP A 72 -4.36 2.30 -9.82
C ASP A 72 -4.84 3.74 -10.08
N LEU A 73 -5.91 3.89 -10.87
CA LEU A 73 -6.56 5.16 -11.17
C LEU A 73 -7.78 5.34 -10.27
N LEU A 74 -7.87 6.47 -9.59
CA LEU A 74 -9.00 6.80 -8.72
C LEU A 74 -9.72 8.04 -9.25
N PHE A 75 -11.04 7.94 -9.34
CA PHE A 75 -11.93 9.03 -9.72
C PHE A 75 -12.96 9.26 -8.62
N SER A 76 -13.14 10.50 -8.20
CA SER A 76 -14.13 10.87 -7.18
C SER A 76 -14.89 12.13 -7.58
N SER A 77 -16.16 12.20 -7.22
CA SER A 77 -17.02 13.36 -7.42
C SER A 77 -18.23 13.28 -6.48
N ASN A 78 -18.72 14.43 -6.05
CA ASN A 78 -19.96 14.52 -5.28
C ASN A 78 -21.22 14.54 -6.18
N THR A 79 -21.07 14.80 -7.47
CA THR A 79 -22.18 15.06 -8.39
C THR A 79 -22.19 14.14 -9.60
N PHE A 80 -21.08 13.47 -9.92
CA PHE A 80 -20.95 12.66 -11.12
C PHE A 80 -21.26 11.19 -10.86
N ASP A 81 -22.23 10.67 -11.60
CA ASP A 81 -22.64 9.26 -11.54
C ASP A 81 -21.79 8.39 -12.48
N PHE A 82 -20.81 7.71 -11.95
CA PHE A 82 -19.89 6.86 -12.72
C PHE A 82 -20.55 5.58 -13.24
N GLU A 83 -21.55 5.05 -12.58
CA GLU A 83 -22.18 3.77 -12.95
C GLU A 83 -23.04 3.93 -14.20
N ASN A 84 -23.83 5.00 -14.27
CA ASN A 84 -24.72 5.27 -15.40
C ASN A 84 -24.00 5.92 -16.58
N LYS A 85 -22.88 6.62 -16.34
CA LYS A 85 -22.14 7.33 -17.40
C LYS A 85 -21.00 6.48 -17.97
N LYS A 86 -21.32 5.33 -18.55
CA LYS A 86 -20.32 4.37 -19.12
C LYS A 86 -19.41 4.99 -20.20
N TRP A 87 -19.82 6.09 -20.85
CA TRP A 87 -19.01 6.82 -21.81
C TRP A 87 -17.76 7.44 -21.17
N PHE A 88 -17.81 7.80 -19.87
CA PHE A 88 -16.65 8.30 -19.14
C PHE A 88 -15.51 7.28 -19.16
N LEU A 89 -15.79 6.05 -18.77
CA LEU A 89 -14.81 4.97 -18.79
C LEU A 89 -14.30 4.63 -20.19
N LYS A 90 -15.18 4.72 -21.22
CA LYS A 90 -14.78 4.57 -22.62
C LYS A 90 -13.74 5.62 -23.02
N LYS A 91 -13.89 6.88 -22.58
CA LYS A 91 -12.94 7.95 -22.87
C LYS A 91 -11.61 7.74 -22.13
N ILE A 92 -11.65 7.32 -20.87
CA ILE A 92 -10.41 6.94 -20.13
C ILE A 92 -9.67 5.83 -20.87
N LYS A 93 -10.37 4.77 -21.27
CA LYS A 93 -9.79 3.69 -22.10
C LYS A 93 -9.14 4.22 -23.38
N TYR A 94 -9.80 5.13 -24.08
CA TYR A 94 -9.26 5.74 -25.30
C TYR A 94 -7.96 6.52 -25.02
N ILE A 95 -7.91 7.27 -23.91
CA ILE A 95 -6.71 8.01 -23.51
C ILE A 95 -5.56 7.04 -23.20
N LEU A 96 -5.82 5.99 -22.43
CA LEU A 96 -4.81 4.98 -22.06
C LEU A 96 -4.26 4.24 -23.30
N LYS A 97 -5.13 3.90 -24.25
CA LYS A 97 -4.74 3.19 -25.48
C LYS A 97 -3.70 3.97 -26.29
N SER A 98 -3.62 5.30 -26.16
CA SER A 98 -2.62 6.11 -26.87
C SER A 98 -1.17 5.83 -26.43
N GLN A 99 -0.97 5.12 -25.32
CA GLN A 99 0.31 4.63 -24.81
C GLN A 99 0.28 3.10 -24.63
N GLU A 100 -0.53 2.40 -25.43
CA GLU A 100 -0.66 0.94 -25.41
C GLU A 100 -1.10 0.34 -24.05
N LEU A 101 -1.61 1.18 -23.15
CA LEU A 101 -2.13 0.75 -21.84
C LEU A 101 -3.58 0.31 -21.93
N SER A 102 -3.95 -0.65 -21.10
CA SER A 102 -5.31 -1.20 -21.04
C SER A 102 -5.85 -1.22 -19.60
N LEU A 103 -7.19 -1.09 -19.50
CA LEU A 103 -7.88 -1.23 -18.22
C LEU A 103 -8.14 -2.68 -17.89
N ASN A 104 -7.90 -3.06 -16.63
CA ASN A 104 -8.34 -4.34 -16.10
C ASN A 104 -9.78 -4.23 -15.59
N TYR A 105 -10.75 -4.63 -16.40
CA TYR A 105 -12.17 -4.51 -16.09
C TYR A 105 -12.59 -5.31 -14.85
N SER A 106 -11.92 -6.42 -14.54
CA SER A 106 -12.25 -7.23 -13.37
C SER A 106 -11.89 -6.53 -12.04
N LYS A 107 -10.98 -5.55 -12.10
CA LYS A 107 -10.56 -4.74 -10.95
C LYS A 107 -11.34 -3.45 -10.76
N ILE A 108 -12.20 -3.06 -11.71
CA ILE A 108 -12.99 -1.84 -11.57
C ILE A 108 -13.96 -1.99 -10.40
N ARG A 109 -13.99 -0.99 -9.53
CA ARG A 109 -14.88 -0.91 -8.37
C ARG A 109 -15.58 0.43 -8.34
N TYR A 110 -16.84 0.42 -7.96
CA TYR A 110 -17.64 1.61 -7.71
C TYR A 110 -18.00 1.65 -6.23
N GLY A 111 -17.97 2.83 -5.63
CA GLY A 111 -18.35 3.04 -4.24
C GLY A 111 -19.14 4.34 -4.10
N HIS A 112 -20.36 4.27 -3.56
CA HIS A 112 -21.20 5.45 -3.33
C HIS A 112 -21.02 6.06 -1.94
N LYS A 113 -20.97 5.21 -0.90
CA LYS A 113 -20.84 5.65 0.49
C LYS A 113 -19.48 5.33 1.07
N GLU A 114 -18.92 4.21 0.69
CA GLU A 114 -17.58 3.80 1.11
C GLU A 114 -16.86 3.03 0.00
N ILE A 115 -15.54 3.17 -0.03
CA ILE A 115 -14.66 2.42 -0.93
C ILE A 115 -13.48 1.88 -0.13
N ILE A 116 -13.04 0.67 -0.50
CA ILE A 116 -11.86 0.06 0.10
C ILE A 116 -10.68 0.25 -0.85
N LEU A 117 -9.66 0.98 -0.40
CA LEU A 117 -8.42 1.24 -1.13
C LEU A 117 -7.22 0.85 -0.25
N ASN A 118 -6.35 0.00 -0.77
CA ASN A 118 -5.10 -0.40 -0.10
C ASN A 118 -5.28 -0.83 1.37
N GLY A 119 -6.44 -1.44 1.69
CA GLY A 119 -6.77 -1.89 3.04
C GLY A 119 -7.35 -0.80 3.96
N TYR A 120 -7.58 0.40 3.44
CA TYR A 120 -8.33 1.46 4.10
C TYR A 120 -9.77 1.50 3.60
N VAL A 121 -10.69 1.87 4.48
CA VAL A 121 -12.08 2.20 4.14
C VAL A 121 -12.20 3.72 4.17
N ILE A 122 -12.53 4.30 3.04
CA ILE A 122 -12.78 5.73 2.90
C ILE A 122 -14.29 5.92 2.84
N SER A 123 -14.85 6.67 3.78
CA SER A 123 -16.29 6.98 3.81
C SER A 123 -16.54 8.32 4.53
N ASN A 124 -17.45 9.14 4.00
CA ASN A 124 -17.95 10.36 4.66
C ASN A 124 -16.84 11.23 5.32
N ASN A 125 -15.77 11.53 4.61
CA ASN A 125 -14.60 12.27 5.09
C ASN A 125 -13.79 11.58 6.20
N GLU A 126 -14.01 10.29 6.42
CA GLU A 126 -13.23 9.51 7.37
C GLU A 126 -12.45 8.39 6.66
N ILE A 127 -11.22 8.16 7.12
CA ILE A 127 -10.42 7.01 6.74
C ILE A 127 -10.40 6.04 7.92
N ARG A 128 -10.84 4.81 7.68
CA ARG A 128 -10.91 3.74 8.69
C ARG A 128 -10.12 2.52 8.26
N LEU A 129 -9.74 1.69 9.22
CA LEU A 129 -9.17 0.37 8.92
C LEU A 129 -10.23 -0.56 8.35
N SER A 130 -9.84 -1.39 7.38
CA SER A 130 -10.68 -2.49 6.93
C SER A 130 -10.94 -3.49 8.07
N ARG A 131 -12.10 -4.14 8.04
CA ARG A 131 -12.47 -5.17 9.03
C ARG A 131 -11.42 -6.27 9.14
N ASN A 132 -10.81 -6.65 8.02
CA ASN A 132 -9.78 -7.68 7.99
C ASN A 132 -8.50 -7.22 8.70
N ARG A 133 -8.07 -5.97 8.52
CA ARG A 133 -6.89 -5.44 9.25
C ARG A 133 -7.14 -5.31 10.75
N LEU A 134 -8.32 -4.81 11.13
CA LEU A 134 -8.72 -4.78 12.56
C LEU A 134 -8.76 -6.18 13.16
N PHE A 135 -9.26 -7.17 12.43
CA PHE A 135 -9.27 -8.55 12.86
C PHE A 135 -7.84 -9.06 13.11
N ASP A 136 -6.92 -8.88 12.16
CA ASP A 136 -5.52 -9.32 12.29
C ASP A 136 -4.85 -8.68 13.50
N ILE A 137 -5.00 -7.37 13.67
CA ILE A 137 -4.43 -6.65 14.83
C ILE A 137 -4.97 -7.21 16.14
N ARG A 138 -6.28 -7.43 16.24
CA ARG A 138 -6.91 -7.98 17.44
C ARG A 138 -6.43 -9.39 17.75
N GLN A 139 -6.28 -10.24 16.72
CA GLN A 139 -5.76 -11.61 16.88
C GLN A 139 -4.33 -11.60 17.41
N ILE A 140 -3.46 -10.78 16.84
CA ILE A 140 -2.05 -10.68 17.27
C ILE A 140 -1.96 -10.12 18.68
N VAL A 141 -2.68 -9.05 19.00
CA VAL A 141 -2.67 -8.47 20.36
C VAL A 141 -3.18 -9.46 21.39
N LYS A 142 -4.25 -10.20 21.10
CA LYS A 142 -4.79 -11.24 21.97
C LYS A 142 -3.76 -12.36 22.18
N PHE A 143 -3.24 -12.91 21.08
CA PHE A 143 -2.23 -13.96 21.11
C PHE A 143 -1.01 -13.57 21.94
N THR A 144 -0.47 -12.37 21.70
CA THR A 144 0.71 -11.88 22.40
C THR A 144 0.45 -11.75 23.90
N LYS A 145 -0.69 -11.16 24.27
CA LYS A 145 -1.08 -11.04 25.69
C LYS A 145 -1.17 -12.39 26.40
N GLU A 146 -1.68 -13.41 25.73
CA GLU A 146 -1.89 -14.73 26.31
C GLU A 146 -0.60 -15.57 26.35
N ASN A 147 0.30 -15.44 25.37
CA ASN A 147 1.42 -16.35 25.18
C ASN A 147 2.79 -15.77 25.56
N VAL A 148 2.98 -14.43 25.52
CA VAL A 148 4.28 -13.83 25.91
C VAL A 148 4.67 -14.13 27.36
N PRO A 149 3.76 -14.06 28.36
CA PRO A 149 4.12 -14.43 29.73
C PRO A 149 4.56 -15.90 29.87
N LEU A 150 4.13 -16.75 28.95
CA LEU A 150 4.41 -18.18 28.95
C LEU A 150 5.70 -18.55 28.20
N ILE A 151 6.35 -17.61 27.49
CA ILE A 151 7.55 -17.90 26.66
C ILE A 151 8.63 -18.61 27.47
N ARG A 152 8.84 -18.22 28.73
CA ARG A 152 9.86 -18.85 29.60
C ARG A 152 9.54 -20.30 29.92
N SER A 153 8.29 -20.71 29.94
CA SER A 153 7.84 -22.07 30.23
C SER A 153 7.69 -22.95 28.99
N ILE A 154 7.19 -22.41 27.89
CA ILE A 154 6.93 -23.18 26.66
C ILE A 154 8.11 -23.14 25.67
N GLY A 155 9.02 -22.18 25.79
CA GLY A 155 10.10 -21.95 24.85
C GLY A 155 9.70 -21.14 23.62
N LEU A 156 10.72 -20.62 22.92
CA LEU A 156 10.53 -19.76 21.76
C LEU A 156 9.97 -20.51 20.54
N ASP A 157 10.37 -21.77 20.34
CA ASP A 157 9.95 -22.56 19.19
C ASP A 157 8.47 -22.91 19.27
N GLU A 158 7.96 -23.26 20.45
CA GLU A 158 6.53 -23.50 20.64
C GLU A 158 5.72 -22.21 20.51
N PHE A 159 6.23 -21.08 21.03
CA PHE A 159 5.61 -19.77 20.83
C PHE A 159 5.47 -19.46 19.33
N LEU A 160 6.55 -19.61 18.53
CA LEU A 160 6.53 -19.35 17.09
C LEU A 160 5.62 -20.34 16.35
N SER A 161 5.60 -21.61 16.75
CA SER A 161 4.67 -22.61 16.20
C SER A 161 3.21 -22.19 16.39
N LYS A 162 2.86 -21.69 17.58
CA LYS A 162 1.51 -21.16 17.88
C LYS A 162 1.23 -19.87 17.10
N ALA A 163 2.20 -18.94 17.01
CA ALA A 163 2.07 -17.69 16.26
C ALA A 163 1.80 -17.94 14.78
N ASN A 164 2.45 -18.95 14.20
CA ASN A 164 2.29 -19.32 12.78
C ASN A 164 0.96 -20.02 12.46
N LYS A 165 0.14 -20.34 13.47
CA LYS A 165 -1.22 -20.87 13.31
C LYS A 165 -2.28 -19.80 13.41
N LEU A 166 -1.92 -18.52 13.62
CA LEU A 166 -2.89 -17.44 13.69
C LEU A 166 -3.67 -17.27 12.37
N PRO A 167 -4.99 -17.05 12.42
CA PRO A 167 -5.83 -16.92 11.25
C PRO A 167 -5.76 -15.49 10.65
N LEU A 168 -4.57 -15.05 10.28
CA LEU A 168 -4.38 -13.70 9.72
C LEU A 168 -4.92 -13.62 8.30
N LYS A 169 -5.55 -12.48 7.95
CA LYS A 169 -6.17 -12.22 6.64
C LYS A 169 -5.21 -11.57 5.63
N HIS A 170 -4.25 -10.78 6.12
CA HIS A 170 -3.29 -10.04 5.29
C HIS A 170 -1.89 -10.68 5.23
N ARG A 171 -1.67 -11.78 5.95
CA ARG A 171 -0.41 -12.53 5.91
C ARG A 171 -0.70 -14.01 5.78
N ASN A 172 -0.23 -14.61 4.72
CA ASN A 172 -0.26 -16.06 4.55
C ASN A 172 0.87 -16.68 5.37
N LEU A 173 0.59 -17.09 6.60
CA LEU A 173 1.58 -17.68 7.51
C LEU A 173 2.05 -19.08 7.09
N LYS A 174 1.31 -19.77 6.18
CA LYS A 174 1.76 -21.03 5.60
C LYS A 174 2.93 -20.81 4.62
N GLU A 175 2.88 -19.72 3.88
CA GLU A 175 3.89 -19.35 2.88
C GLU A 175 5.01 -18.48 3.50
N TYR A 176 4.63 -17.55 4.39
CA TYR A 176 5.55 -16.60 5.03
C TYR A 176 5.48 -16.69 6.55
N PRO A 177 5.93 -17.81 7.18
CA PRO A 177 5.90 -17.99 8.63
C PRO A 177 6.85 -17.02 9.35
N PHE A 178 6.60 -16.78 10.61
CA PHE A 178 7.58 -16.14 11.49
C PHE A 178 8.72 -17.12 11.79
N LYS A 179 9.94 -16.77 11.37
CA LYS A 179 11.14 -17.60 11.56
C LYS A 179 11.86 -17.29 12.88
N SER A 180 11.58 -16.13 13.50
CA SER A 180 12.19 -15.73 14.76
C SER A 180 11.25 -14.81 15.54
N ILE A 181 11.49 -14.73 16.84
CA ILE A 181 10.80 -13.79 17.73
C ILE A 181 11.06 -12.33 17.32
N PHE A 182 12.25 -12.05 16.82
CA PHE A 182 12.60 -10.73 16.29
C PHE A 182 11.70 -10.36 15.09
N GLN A 183 11.50 -11.27 14.15
CA GLN A 183 10.60 -11.04 13.02
C GLN A 183 9.15 -10.84 13.46
N PHE A 184 8.71 -11.56 14.50
CA PHE A 184 7.39 -11.36 15.09
C PHE A 184 7.27 -9.99 15.77
N SER A 185 8.29 -9.57 16.54
CA SER A 185 8.35 -8.24 17.15
C SER A 185 8.35 -7.12 16.09
N GLN A 186 9.14 -7.25 15.02
CA GLN A 186 9.13 -6.29 13.89
C GLN A 186 7.75 -6.18 13.24
N TYR A 187 7.00 -7.26 13.17
CA TYR A 187 5.65 -7.25 12.65
C TYR A 187 4.68 -6.46 13.55
N LEU A 188 4.82 -6.57 14.88
CA LEU A 188 4.09 -5.73 15.85
C LEU A 188 4.47 -4.25 15.72
N CYS A 189 5.76 -3.95 15.61
CA CYS A 189 6.26 -2.59 15.39
C CYS A 189 5.70 -1.99 14.10
N GLY A 190 5.61 -2.78 13.02
CA GLY A 190 5.00 -2.37 11.77
C GLY A 190 3.52 -1.99 11.94
N TYR A 191 2.73 -2.77 12.67
CA TYR A 191 1.34 -2.41 12.98
C TYR A 191 1.25 -1.15 13.85
N ARG A 192 2.15 -0.99 14.83
CA ARG A 192 2.21 0.23 15.64
C ARG A 192 2.43 1.47 14.77
N ALA A 193 3.46 1.46 13.93
CA ALA A 193 3.79 2.56 13.03
C ALA A 193 2.61 2.88 12.08
N TYR A 194 1.99 1.84 11.52
CA TYR A 194 0.82 1.97 10.66
C TYR A 194 -0.37 2.62 11.37
N LEU A 195 -0.66 2.24 12.62
CA LEU A 195 -1.75 2.86 13.38
C LEU A 195 -1.43 4.31 13.76
N ILE A 196 -0.19 4.63 14.11
CA ILE A 196 0.25 5.99 14.40
C ILE A 196 0.04 6.89 13.18
N SER A 197 0.45 6.44 11.98
CA SER A 197 0.27 7.22 10.75
C SER A 197 -1.19 7.53 10.44
N MET A 198 -2.13 6.70 10.91
CA MET A 198 -3.56 6.95 10.76
C MET A 198 -4.12 7.95 11.77
N VAL A 199 -3.55 8.01 12.98
CA VAL A 199 -3.97 9.01 13.98
C VAL A 199 -3.59 10.40 13.53
N ASP A 200 -2.41 10.58 12.95
CA ASP A 200 -1.88 11.89 12.53
C ASP A 200 -2.64 12.47 11.32
N THR A 201 -3.25 11.63 10.48
CA THR A 201 -3.98 12.07 9.27
C THR A 201 -5.42 12.53 9.55
N ASN A 202 -5.98 12.19 10.70
CA ASN A 202 -7.38 12.49 11.04
C ASN A 202 -7.47 13.58 12.11
N CYS A 203 -7.67 14.82 11.71
CA CYS A 203 -7.78 15.98 12.61
C CYS A 203 -9.00 15.99 13.55
N LEU A 204 -9.91 15.02 13.46
CA LEU A 204 -11.14 14.95 14.26
C LEU A 204 -11.03 13.88 15.36
N GLN A 205 -11.34 14.23 16.60
CA GLN A 205 -11.42 13.30 17.74
C GLN A 205 -12.67 12.39 17.67
N THR A 206 -12.73 11.53 16.67
CA THR A 206 -13.83 10.59 16.48
C THR A 206 -13.72 9.37 17.42
N SER A 207 -14.81 8.60 17.54
CA SER A 207 -14.80 7.32 18.27
C SER A 207 -13.75 6.35 17.72
N PHE A 208 -13.51 6.41 16.41
CA PHE A 208 -12.51 5.62 15.71
C PHE A 208 -11.07 5.99 16.14
N GLN A 209 -10.74 7.27 16.30
CA GLN A 209 -9.43 7.69 16.80
C GLN A 209 -9.15 7.21 18.23
N LYS A 210 -10.17 7.24 19.09
CA LYS A 210 -10.06 6.69 20.44
C LYS A 210 -9.78 5.18 20.41
N GLU A 211 -10.39 4.45 19.47
CA GLU A 211 -10.12 3.03 19.27
C GLU A 211 -8.68 2.80 18.77
N LEU A 212 -8.20 3.58 17.79
CA LEU A 212 -6.82 3.49 17.30
C LEU A 212 -5.81 3.72 18.42
N GLN A 213 -5.98 4.78 19.22
CA GLN A 213 -5.11 5.07 20.36
C GLN A 213 -5.10 3.93 21.39
N ARG A 214 -6.26 3.31 21.66
CA ARG A 214 -6.34 2.13 22.53
C ARG A 214 -5.58 0.94 21.94
N LEU A 215 -5.65 0.72 20.62
CA LEU A 215 -4.94 -0.36 19.95
C LEU A 215 -3.42 -0.11 19.97
N ILE A 216 -2.98 1.12 19.72
CA ILE A 216 -1.56 1.52 19.81
C ILE A 216 -1.02 1.20 21.20
N ARG A 217 -1.67 1.69 22.25
CA ARG A 217 -1.24 1.41 23.66
C ARG A 217 -1.18 -0.10 23.97
N LYS A 218 -2.14 -0.88 23.43
CA LYS A 218 -2.13 -2.33 23.61
C LYS A 218 -0.92 -2.97 22.91
N ILE A 219 -0.60 -2.55 21.70
CA ILE A 219 0.56 -3.07 20.95
C ILE A 219 1.87 -2.67 21.65
N GLU A 220 1.98 -1.43 22.09
CA GLU A 220 3.16 -0.95 22.84
C GLU A 220 3.42 -1.76 24.11
N ALA A 221 2.36 -2.02 24.88
CA ALA A 221 2.45 -2.88 26.05
C ALA A 221 2.92 -4.32 25.71
N GLN A 222 2.51 -4.85 24.54
CA GLN A 222 2.94 -6.18 24.11
C GLN A 222 4.40 -6.19 23.61
N ILE A 223 4.84 -5.13 22.94
CA ILE A 223 6.25 -4.98 22.52
C ILE A 223 7.15 -4.96 23.77
N LEU A 224 6.81 -4.15 24.76
CA LEU A 224 7.56 -4.10 26.03
C LEU A 224 7.62 -5.45 26.74
N LEU A 225 6.52 -6.19 26.79
CA LEU A 225 6.49 -7.54 27.38
C LEU A 225 7.39 -8.51 26.60
N LEU A 226 7.41 -8.44 25.27
CA LEU A 226 8.30 -9.25 24.43
C LEU A 226 9.77 -8.92 24.69
N GLU A 227 10.13 -7.65 24.80
CA GLU A 227 11.48 -7.20 25.10
C GLU A 227 11.95 -7.71 26.46
N GLN A 228 11.10 -7.69 27.46
CA GLN A 228 11.39 -8.21 28.81
C GLN A 228 11.48 -9.75 28.85
N ALA A 229 10.75 -10.45 27.99
CA ALA A 229 10.76 -11.91 27.92
C ALA A 229 11.98 -12.46 27.16
N LEU A 230 12.63 -11.63 26.33
CA LEU A 230 13.84 -12.02 25.61
C LEU A 230 15.06 -11.95 26.54
N PRO A 231 15.98 -12.92 26.49
CA PRO A 231 17.25 -12.80 27.18
C PRO A 231 17.98 -11.56 26.67
N ILE A 232 18.48 -10.75 27.59
CA ILE A 232 19.32 -9.58 27.30
C ILE A 232 20.45 -10.08 26.37
N ARG A 233 20.49 -9.57 25.15
CA ARG A 233 21.67 -9.76 24.31
C ARG A 233 22.83 -9.10 25.05
N ASN A 234 23.67 -9.90 25.68
CA ASN A 234 24.97 -9.42 26.09
C ASN A 234 25.65 -8.90 24.82
N SER A 235 25.78 -7.59 24.75
CA SER A 235 26.63 -6.89 23.77
C SER A 235 28.07 -7.30 24.09
N ASN A 236 28.56 -8.28 23.36
CA ASN A 236 30.01 -8.47 23.17
C ASN A 236 30.39 -7.84 21.85
#